data_54ceb6576ad545b9552cd8d1edbfa296
#
_entry.id   54ceb6576ad545b9552cd8d1edbfa296
#
_cell.length_a   1.000
_cell.length_b   1.000
_cell.length_c   1.000
_cell.angle_alpha   90.00
_cell.angle_beta   90.00
_cell.angle_gamma   90.00
#
_symmetry.space_group_name_H-M   'P 1'
#
loop_
_entity.id
_entity.type
_entity.pdbx_description
1 polymer ?
#
loop_
_entity_poly.entity_id
_entity_poly.type
_entity_poly.pdbx_seq_one_letter_code
_entity_poly.pdbx_strand_id
1 'polypeptide(L)'
;MAVPNTFAGATTAIPLSQLDSNFNTPITIGNTAVQLGNTITTLNVMTLNAPTVTNYVESVVPIGTVTSSYTLNLSTGTVLTATLTASTACAFTMPAAVAGKSFVLLLKQAPVTGGGSATFTGVKWPSAGTPTITTTAGRMDILTFVSDGTNWYGSYTQGYTP
;
A
#
# COMPACT_ATOMS: atom_id res chain seq x y z
N MET A 1 19.59 -18.93 12.39
CA MET A 1 20.77 -18.15 12.88
C MET A 1 21.35 -18.89 14.06
N ALA A 2 22.67 -19.08 14.11
CA ALA A 2 23.34 -19.67 15.26
C ALA A 2 23.74 -18.55 16.25
N VAL A 3 23.56 -18.77 17.54
CA VAL A 3 24.12 -17.87 18.56
C VAL A 3 25.65 -18.02 18.60
N PRO A 4 26.43 -16.96 18.90
CA PRO A 4 27.90 -17.02 18.86
C PRO A 4 28.49 -18.07 19.79
N ASN A 5 27.86 -18.34 20.93
CA ASN A 5 28.35 -19.29 21.92
C ASN A 5 27.27 -20.33 22.25
N THR A 6 27.65 -21.60 22.30
CA THR A 6 26.79 -22.72 22.67
C THR A 6 27.20 -23.22 24.06
N PHE A 7 26.27 -23.28 25.00
CA PHE A 7 26.52 -23.68 26.39
C PHE A 7 26.07 -25.10 26.73
N ALA A 8 25.48 -25.80 25.72
CA ALA A 8 25.10 -27.19 25.90
C ALA A 8 26.35 -28.05 26.19
N GLY A 9 26.38 -28.70 27.35
CA GLY A 9 27.50 -29.51 27.81
C GLY A 9 28.64 -28.72 28.50
N ALA A 10 28.45 -27.45 28.83
CA ALA A 10 29.43 -26.70 29.61
C ALA A 10 29.60 -27.33 31.03
N THR A 11 30.84 -27.70 31.36
CA THR A 11 31.21 -28.30 32.65
C THR A 11 31.97 -27.31 33.57
N THR A 12 32.22 -26.10 33.09
CA THR A 12 32.93 -25.02 33.77
C THR A 12 32.08 -23.75 33.79
N ALA A 13 32.51 -22.76 34.58
CA ALA A 13 31.83 -21.46 34.64
C ALA A 13 31.82 -20.81 33.22
N ILE A 14 30.64 -20.31 32.83
CA ILE A 14 30.46 -19.60 31.58
C ILE A 14 30.89 -18.13 31.78
N PRO A 15 31.83 -17.60 30.96
CA PRO A 15 32.18 -16.19 31.04
C PRO A 15 30.98 -15.29 30.70
N LEU A 16 30.74 -14.25 31.51
CA LEU A 16 29.69 -13.26 31.27
C LEU A 16 29.78 -12.64 29.87
N SER A 17 30.98 -12.41 29.36
CA SER A 17 31.20 -11.89 28.00
C SER A 17 30.62 -12.75 26.89
N GLN A 18 30.57 -14.09 27.07
CA GLN A 18 29.93 -14.99 26.13
C GLN A 18 28.41 -14.91 26.19
N LEU A 19 27.87 -14.73 27.40
CA LEU A 19 26.44 -14.54 27.61
C LEU A 19 25.99 -13.20 27.00
N ASP A 20 26.73 -12.10 27.29
CA ASP A 20 26.50 -10.79 26.69
C ASP A 20 26.57 -10.83 25.16
N SER A 21 27.54 -11.56 24.60
CA SER A 21 27.65 -11.76 23.15
C SER A 21 26.43 -12.44 22.54
N ASN A 22 25.86 -13.45 23.21
CA ASN A 22 24.64 -14.11 22.75
C ASN A 22 23.43 -13.17 22.79
N PHE A 23 23.28 -12.38 23.85
CA PHE A 23 22.18 -11.42 23.95
C PHE A 23 22.30 -10.24 22.99
N ASN A 24 23.52 -9.82 22.67
CA ASN A 24 23.79 -8.76 21.69
C ASN A 24 23.69 -9.23 20.24
N THR A 25 23.58 -10.54 19.99
CA THR A 25 23.43 -11.06 18.64
C THR A 25 22.01 -10.86 18.16
N PRO A 26 21.77 -10.06 17.10
CA PRO A 26 20.41 -9.83 16.60
C PRO A 26 19.87 -11.09 15.92
N ILE A 27 18.58 -11.32 16.06
CA ILE A 27 17.82 -12.20 15.18
C ILE A 27 17.23 -11.37 14.05
N THR A 28 17.15 -11.93 12.85
CA THR A 28 16.57 -11.23 11.71
C THR A 28 15.16 -11.75 11.44
N ILE A 29 14.18 -10.83 11.42
CA ILE A 29 12.79 -11.12 11.05
C ILE A 29 12.49 -10.32 9.77
N GLY A 30 12.25 -11.03 8.66
CA GLY A 30 12.28 -10.40 7.35
C GLY A 30 13.68 -9.80 7.09
N ASN A 31 13.77 -8.50 6.83
CA ASN A 31 15.04 -7.77 6.72
C ASN A 31 15.36 -6.92 7.95
N THR A 32 14.65 -7.12 9.07
CA THR A 32 14.83 -6.31 10.29
C THR A 32 15.65 -7.06 11.31
N ALA A 33 16.76 -6.48 11.77
CA ALA A 33 17.56 -6.97 12.88
C ALA A 33 16.85 -6.64 14.21
N VAL A 34 16.54 -7.65 15.00
CA VAL A 34 15.86 -7.52 16.30
C VAL A 34 16.80 -7.97 17.39
N GLN A 35 17.10 -7.09 18.34
CA GLN A 35 17.92 -7.38 19.52
C GLN A 35 17.08 -7.35 20.80
N LEU A 36 17.53 -8.12 21.79
CA LEU A 36 16.91 -8.09 23.12
C LEU A 36 16.99 -6.67 23.70
N GLY A 37 15.87 -6.18 24.22
CA GLY A 37 15.75 -4.84 24.80
C GLY A 37 15.41 -3.73 23.80
N ASN A 38 15.43 -3.99 22.49
CA ASN A 38 15.02 -3.01 21.49
C ASN A 38 13.51 -3.01 21.28
N THR A 39 12.95 -1.82 21.07
CA THR A 39 11.59 -1.67 20.58
C THR A 39 11.62 -1.62 19.06
N ILE A 40 10.98 -2.57 18.40
CA ILE A 40 10.89 -2.64 16.95
C ILE A 40 9.48 -2.19 16.52
N THR A 41 9.41 -1.11 15.77
CA THR A 41 8.15 -0.55 15.26
C THR A 41 7.88 -0.88 13.80
N THR A 42 8.87 -1.41 13.08
CA THR A 42 8.76 -1.74 11.65
C THR A 42 9.46 -3.07 11.35
N LEU A 43 8.75 -4.00 10.72
CA LEU A 43 9.31 -5.23 10.17
C LEU A 43 9.22 -5.18 8.65
N ASN A 44 10.36 -5.18 7.96
CA ASN A 44 10.43 -5.08 6.52
C ASN A 44 10.58 -6.44 5.85
N VAL A 45 9.97 -6.59 4.67
CA VAL A 45 10.08 -7.79 3.81
C VAL A 45 9.78 -9.07 4.59
N MET A 46 8.60 -9.13 5.22
CA MET A 46 8.14 -10.29 5.96
C MET A 46 6.96 -10.95 5.24
N THR A 47 7.03 -12.26 5.02
CA THR A 47 5.89 -13.05 4.57
C THR A 47 5.20 -13.68 5.76
N LEU A 48 3.90 -13.41 5.91
CA LEU A 48 3.04 -14.03 6.93
C LEU A 48 2.20 -15.12 6.29
N ASN A 49 2.27 -16.34 6.82
CA ASN A 49 1.44 -17.44 6.36
C ASN A 49 0.22 -17.58 7.28
N ALA A 50 -0.98 -17.43 6.72
CA ALA A 50 -2.26 -17.50 7.42
C ALA A 50 -2.36 -16.61 8.69
N PRO A 51 -1.98 -15.31 8.63
CA PRO A 51 -2.07 -14.44 9.80
C PRO A 51 -3.52 -14.11 10.12
N THR A 52 -3.83 -13.96 11.41
CA THR A 52 -5.02 -13.25 11.87
C THR A 52 -4.63 -11.80 12.14
N VAL A 53 -5.23 -10.86 11.40
CA VAL A 53 -4.98 -9.42 11.55
C VAL A 53 -6.25 -8.77 12.11
N THR A 54 -6.17 -8.20 13.31
CA THR A 54 -7.28 -7.51 13.96
C THR A 54 -7.01 -6.01 13.97
N ASN A 55 -7.92 -5.22 13.42
CA ASN A 55 -7.86 -3.75 13.44
C ASN A 55 -6.56 -3.19 12.84
N TYR A 56 -6.33 -3.40 11.55
CA TYR A 56 -5.23 -2.76 10.83
C TYR A 56 -5.69 -1.46 10.15
N VAL A 57 -4.76 -0.54 9.94
CA VAL A 57 -4.97 0.72 9.23
C VAL A 57 -4.02 0.75 8.03
N GLU A 58 -4.56 0.96 6.84
CA GLU A 58 -3.75 1.16 5.64
C GLU A 58 -3.29 2.61 5.53
N SER A 59 -2.07 2.81 5.02
CA SER A 59 -1.56 4.15 4.75
C SER A 59 -2.33 4.80 3.61
N VAL A 60 -2.84 5.99 3.84
CA VAL A 60 -3.46 6.83 2.81
C VAL A 60 -2.37 7.66 2.12
N VAL A 61 -2.28 7.55 0.80
CA VAL A 61 -1.30 8.27 -0.02
C VAL A 61 -1.98 9.44 -0.72
N PRO A 62 -1.72 10.69 -0.29
CA PRO A 62 -2.26 11.87 -0.96
C PRO A 62 -1.48 12.15 -2.25
N ILE A 63 -2.14 12.01 -3.39
CA ILE A 63 -1.58 12.39 -4.71
C ILE A 63 -1.65 13.92 -4.90
N GLY A 64 -2.66 14.56 -4.30
CA GLY A 64 -2.94 15.97 -4.52
C GLY A 64 -3.79 16.23 -5.75
N THR A 65 -3.66 17.43 -6.33
CA THR A 65 -4.40 17.82 -7.52
C THR A 65 -3.71 17.33 -8.79
N VAL A 66 -4.44 16.59 -9.62
CA VAL A 66 -3.94 16.03 -10.89
C VAL A 66 -4.45 16.83 -12.09
N THR A 67 -3.62 16.93 -13.11
CA THR A 67 -3.91 17.67 -14.35
C THR A 67 -4.15 16.71 -15.51
N SER A 68 -3.30 16.74 -16.55
CA SER A 68 -3.52 15.99 -17.79
C SER A 68 -3.21 14.49 -17.71
N SER A 69 -2.25 14.10 -16.86
CA SER A 69 -1.87 12.69 -16.68
C SER A 69 -1.24 12.44 -15.33
N TYR A 70 -1.40 11.20 -14.82
CA TYR A 70 -0.77 10.75 -13.59
C TYR A 70 -0.53 9.23 -13.62
N THR A 71 0.70 8.79 -13.27
CA THR A 71 1.02 7.38 -13.11
C THR A 71 0.83 6.98 -11.66
N LEU A 72 -0.09 6.06 -11.39
CA LEU A 72 -0.37 5.57 -10.04
C LEU A 72 0.82 4.78 -9.47
N ASN A 73 1.15 5.05 -8.21
CA ASN A 73 2.25 4.39 -7.51
C ASN A 73 1.75 3.80 -6.19
N LEU A 74 1.98 2.51 -5.98
CA LEU A 74 1.55 1.75 -4.80
C LEU A 74 2.71 1.39 -3.86
N SER A 75 3.85 2.05 -3.97
CA SER A 75 5.05 1.74 -3.16
C SER A 75 4.88 2.13 -1.68
N THR A 76 4.02 3.11 -1.38
CA THR A 76 3.84 3.68 -0.05
C THR A 76 2.47 3.41 0.58
N GLY A 77 1.53 2.86 -0.18
CA GLY A 77 0.19 2.51 0.31
C GLY A 77 -0.75 2.08 -0.79
N THR A 78 -1.88 1.56 -0.40
CA THR A 78 -2.92 1.00 -1.28
C THR A 78 -4.23 1.78 -1.22
N VAL A 79 -4.33 2.81 -0.39
CA VAL A 79 -5.43 3.78 -0.39
C VAL A 79 -4.91 5.11 -0.91
N LEU A 80 -5.31 5.49 -2.12
CA LEU A 80 -4.85 6.71 -2.80
C LEU A 80 -5.95 7.76 -2.79
N THR A 81 -5.58 9.03 -2.65
CA THR A 81 -6.52 10.15 -2.79
C THR A 81 -6.01 11.13 -3.84
N ALA A 82 -6.89 11.53 -4.77
CA ALA A 82 -6.57 12.52 -5.79
C ALA A 82 -7.72 13.51 -5.97
N THR A 83 -7.40 14.73 -6.39
CA THR A 83 -8.38 15.75 -6.76
C THR A 83 -8.20 16.11 -8.23
N LEU A 84 -9.25 16.02 -9.03
CA LEU A 84 -9.22 16.43 -10.42
C LEU A 84 -9.17 17.96 -10.54
N THR A 85 -8.47 18.45 -11.53
CA THR A 85 -8.52 19.85 -11.94
C THR A 85 -9.83 20.13 -12.69
N ALA A 86 -10.49 21.23 -12.38
CA ALA A 86 -11.72 21.65 -13.05
C ALA A 86 -11.52 21.73 -14.57
N SER A 87 -12.54 21.31 -15.31
CA SER A 87 -12.61 21.38 -16.79
C SER A 87 -11.40 20.71 -17.50
N THR A 88 -10.73 19.78 -16.82
CA THR A 88 -9.53 19.14 -17.35
C THR A 88 -9.73 17.61 -17.39
N ALA A 89 -9.26 16.98 -18.48
CA ALA A 89 -9.21 15.53 -18.59
C ALA A 89 -7.87 15.00 -18.06
N CYS A 90 -7.92 14.03 -17.13
CA CYS A 90 -6.75 13.36 -16.61
C CYS A 90 -6.70 11.89 -17.05
N ALA A 91 -5.57 11.45 -17.60
CA ALA A 91 -5.32 10.06 -17.92
C ALA A 91 -4.50 9.41 -16.80
N PHE A 92 -5.10 8.49 -16.06
CA PHE A 92 -4.39 7.67 -15.08
C PHE A 92 -3.76 6.45 -15.76
N THR A 93 -2.47 6.28 -15.56
CA THR A 93 -1.74 5.09 -15.97
C THR A 93 -1.61 4.15 -14.78
N MET A 94 -1.99 2.88 -14.97
CA MET A 94 -1.90 1.86 -13.94
C MET A 94 -0.44 1.45 -13.70
N PRO A 95 -0.06 1.09 -12.46
CA PRO A 95 1.24 0.48 -12.20
C PRO A 95 1.34 -0.91 -12.82
N ALA A 96 2.54 -1.48 -12.88
CA ALA A 96 2.73 -2.85 -13.34
C ALA A 96 1.81 -3.81 -12.58
N ALA A 97 1.14 -4.71 -13.31
CA ALA A 97 0.22 -5.69 -12.75
C ALA A 97 1.01 -6.73 -11.95
N VAL A 98 0.57 -6.99 -10.72
CA VAL A 98 1.11 -8.03 -9.84
C VAL A 98 -0.05 -8.85 -9.32
N ALA A 99 0.01 -10.18 -9.43
CA ALA A 99 -1.08 -11.07 -9.01
C ALA A 99 -1.46 -10.86 -7.54
N GLY A 100 -2.75 -10.71 -7.27
CA GLY A 100 -3.29 -10.49 -5.94
C GLY A 100 -3.12 -9.05 -5.40
N LYS A 101 -2.48 -8.16 -6.14
CA LYS A 101 -2.38 -6.74 -5.75
C LYS A 101 -3.74 -6.05 -5.91
N SER A 102 -4.11 -5.25 -4.90
CA SER A 102 -5.33 -4.43 -4.94
C SER A 102 -5.05 -3.04 -4.38
N PHE A 103 -5.90 -2.08 -4.75
CA PHE A 103 -5.86 -0.74 -4.18
C PHE A 103 -7.19 0.00 -4.38
N VAL A 104 -7.37 1.09 -3.64
CA VAL A 104 -8.53 1.98 -3.72
C VAL A 104 -8.07 3.38 -4.12
N LEU A 105 -8.79 4.01 -5.03
CA LEU A 105 -8.62 5.41 -5.38
C LEU A 105 -9.87 6.21 -4.99
N LEU A 106 -9.71 7.15 -4.08
CA LEU A 106 -10.70 8.17 -3.70
C LEU A 106 -10.49 9.37 -4.60
N LEU A 107 -11.29 9.50 -5.65
CA LEU A 107 -11.14 10.52 -6.69
C LEU A 107 -12.15 11.64 -6.48
N LYS A 108 -11.66 12.80 -6.07
CA LYS A 108 -12.47 14.00 -5.82
C LYS A 108 -12.53 14.92 -7.03
N GLN A 109 -13.68 15.56 -7.21
CA GLN A 109 -13.79 16.72 -8.09
C GLN A 109 -13.23 17.98 -7.43
N ALA A 110 -12.77 18.90 -8.27
CA ALA A 110 -12.44 20.25 -7.80
C ALA A 110 -13.64 20.86 -7.05
N PRO A 111 -13.41 21.69 -6.01
CA PRO A 111 -14.49 22.34 -5.25
C PRO A 111 -15.17 23.48 -6.02
N VAL A 112 -14.76 23.73 -7.26
CA VAL A 112 -15.28 24.78 -8.16
C VAL A 112 -16.05 24.15 -9.32
N THR A 113 -16.90 24.94 -9.99
CA THR A 113 -17.67 24.52 -11.16
C THR A 113 -16.77 24.14 -12.35
N GLY A 114 -17.26 23.24 -13.21
CA GLY A 114 -16.50 22.69 -14.33
C GLY A 114 -15.83 21.38 -13.92
N GLY A 115 -16.59 20.28 -13.95
CA GLY A 115 -16.07 18.96 -13.57
C GLY A 115 -14.91 18.52 -14.47
N GLY A 116 -13.85 17.97 -13.86
CA GLY A 116 -12.80 17.25 -14.56
C GLY A 116 -13.28 15.85 -14.93
N SER A 117 -12.64 15.25 -15.93
CA SER A 117 -12.87 13.86 -16.30
C SER A 117 -11.62 13.00 -16.05
N ALA A 118 -11.81 11.69 -15.92
CA ALA A 118 -10.70 10.77 -15.77
C ALA A 118 -10.87 9.54 -16.67
N THR A 119 -9.75 9.06 -17.20
CA THR A 119 -9.63 7.79 -17.91
C THR A 119 -8.57 6.94 -17.25
N PHE A 120 -8.68 5.61 -17.39
CA PHE A 120 -7.77 4.66 -16.73
C PHE A 120 -7.20 3.71 -17.79
N THR A 121 -5.95 3.92 -18.16
CA THR A 121 -5.28 3.12 -19.19
C THR A 121 -4.89 1.75 -18.63
N GLY A 122 -5.27 0.70 -19.37
CA GLY A 122 -4.90 -0.69 -19.02
C GLY A 122 -5.84 -1.36 -18.02
N VAL A 123 -7.02 -0.78 -17.75
CA VAL A 123 -8.02 -1.36 -16.87
C VAL A 123 -9.11 -2.08 -17.67
N LYS A 124 -9.48 -3.28 -17.24
CA LYS A 124 -10.66 -4.02 -17.68
C LYS A 124 -11.85 -3.65 -16.81
N TRP A 125 -12.90 -3.17 -17.41
CA TRP A 125 -14.14 -2.77 -16.73
C TRP A 125 -15.23 -3.82 -16.94
N PRO A 126 -16.25 -3.89 -16.07
CA PRO A 126 -17.40 -4.77 -16.26
C PRO A 126 -18.19 -4.41 -17.54
N SER A 127 -19.13 -5.24 -17.93
CA SER A 127 -19.95 -5.05 -19.16
C SER A 127 -20.73 -3.72 -19.20
N ALA A 128 -20.94 -3.09 -18.05
CA ALA A 128 -21.50 -1.74 -17.96
C ALA A 128 -20.57 -0.64 -18.52
N GLY A 129 -19.29 -0.98 -18.77
CA GLY A 129 -18.31 -0.10 -19.38
C GLY A 129 -17.45 0.67 -18.38
N THR A 130 -16.63 1.56 -18.93
CA THR A 130 -15.78 2.47 -18.14
C THR A 130 -16.62 3.48 -17.35
N PRO A 131 -16.20 3.86 -16.13
CA PRO A 131 -16.93 4.85 -15.35
C PRO A 131 -16.96 6.22 -16.03
N THR A 132 -18.12 6.85 -16.04
CA THR A 132 -18.23 8.28 -16.29
C THR A 132 -18.10 8.99 -14.96
N ILE A 133 -16.95 9.60 -14.68
CA ILE A 133 -16.65 10.21 -13.38
C ILE A 133 -17.67 11.32 -13.06
N THR A 134 -18.14 11.37 -11.82
CA THR A 134 -19.07 12.41 -11.33
C THR A 134 -18.46 13.79 -11.55
N THR A 135 -19.20 14.68 -12.22
CA THR A 135 -18.72 16.03 -12.60
C THR A 135 -19.15 17.13 -11.61
N THR A 136 -19.97 16.81 -10.64
CA THR A 136 -20.44 17.77 -9.62
C THR A 136 -19.30 18.20 -8.72
N ALA A 137 -19.11 19.51 -8.57
CA ALA A 137 -18.06 20.10 -7.74
C ALA A 137 -18.05 19.53 -6.31
N GLY A 138 -16.84 19.21 -5.81
CA GLY A 138 -16.61 18.68 -4.47
C GLY A 138 -17.08 17.25 -4.23
N ARG A 139 -17.73 16.58 -5.19
CA ARG A 139 -18.12 15.16 -5.07
C ARG A 139 -16.92 14.24 -5.23
N MET A 140 -17.08 13.01 -4.75
CA MET A 140 -16.04 12.01 -4.78
C MET A 140 -16.58 10.69 -5.36
N ASP A 141 -15.77 10.04 -6.18
CA ASP A 141 -15.98 8.67 -6.63
C ASP A 141 -14.96 7.76 -5.96
N ILE A 142 -15.38 6.55 -5.63
CA ILE A 142 -14.51 5.50 -5.08
C ILE A 142 -14.31 4.46 -6.18
N LEU A 143 -13.06 4.26 -6.57
CA LEU A 143 -12.69 3.24 -7.54
C LEU A 143 -11.82 2.19 -6.86
N THR A 144 -12.14 0.92 -7.08
CA THR A 144 -11.37 -0.20 -6.56
C THR A 144 -10.78 -1.00 -7.69
N PHE A 145 -9.54 -1.47 -7.50
CA PHE A 145 -8.80 -2.19 -8.52
C PHE A 145 -8.18 -3.46 -7.92
N VAL A 146 -8.20 -4.54 -8.70
CA VAL A 146 -7.53 -5.80 -8.36
C VAL A 146 -6.81 -6.32 -9.60
N SER A 147 -5.64 -6.94 -9.41
CA SER A 147 -4.83 -7.49 -10.49
C SER A 147 -4.71 -9.01 -10.41
N ASP A 148 -4.78 -9.67 -11.57
CA ASP A 148 -4.49 -11.09 -11.76
C ASP A 148 -3.02 -11.36 -12.09
N GLY A 149 -2.18 -10.31 -12.15
CA GLY A 149 -0.78 -10.37 -12.56
C GLY A 149 -0.54 -9.98 -14.03
N THR A 150 -1.60 -9.90 -14.83
CA THR A 150 -1.55 -9.49 -16.24
C THR A 150 -2.37 -8.25 -16.51
N ASN A 151 -3.58 -8.21 -15.93
CA ASN A 151 -4.54 -7.13 -16.11
C ASN A 151 -4.94 -6.52 -14.79
N TRP A 152 -5.38 -5.27 -14.84
CA TRP A 152 -6.13 -4.62 -13.78
C TRP A 152 -7.62 -4.67 -14.08
N TYR A 153 -8.42 -5.06 -13.09
CA TYR A 153 -9.88 -5.07 -13.13
C TYR A 153 -10.39 -4.01 -12.19
N GLY A 154 -11.25 -3.11 -12.69
CA GLY A 154 -11.79 -1.98 -11.96
C GLY A 154 -13.27 -2.14 -11.64
N SER A 155 -13.68 -1.64 -10.48
CA SER A 155 -15.07 -1.37 -10.11
C SER A 155 -15.17 0.02 -9.49
N TYR A 156 -16.39 0.58 -9.43
CA TYR A 156 -16.57 1.96 -8.96
C TYR A 156 -17.92 2.19 -8.31
N THR A 157 -17.96 3.17 -7.42
CA THR A 157 -19.18 3.74 -6.83
C THR A 157 -19.03 5.27 -6.83
N GLN A 158 -20.10 5.99 -7.13
CA GLN A 158 -20.00 7.41 -7.50
C GLN A 158 -20.83 8.34 -6.64
N GLY A 159 -20.49 9.63 -6.64
CA GLY A 159 -21.30 10.73 -6.16
C GLY A 159 -21.30 10.94 -4.65
N TYR A 160 -20.30 10.44 -3.92
CA TYR A 160 -20.20 10.68 -2.48
C TYR A 160 -20.05 12.17 -2.16
N THR A 161 -20.60 12.57 -1.00
CA THR A 161 -20.32 13.86 -0.38
C THR A 161 -19.28 13.64 0.70
N PRO A 162 -18.01 14.00 0.46
CA PRO A 162 -16.93 13.82 1.45
C PRO A 162 -17.00 14.86 2.55
#